data_49ee1842a24a7a80e9875c8a78fd2544
#
_entry.id   49ee1842a24a7a80e9875c8a78fd2544
#
_cell.length_a   1.000
_cell.length_b   1.000
_cell.length_c   1.000
_cell.angle_alpha   90.00
_cell.angle_beta   90.00
_cell.angle_gamma   90.00
#
_symmetry.space_group_name_H-M   'P 1'
#
loop_
_entity.id
_entity.type
_entity.pdbx_description
1 polymer ?
#
loop_
_entity_poly.entity_id
_entity_poly.type
_entity_poly.pdbx_seq_one_letter_code
_entity_poly.pdbx_strand_id
1 'polypeptide(L)'
;MNSRIVFFLSLLLSIIVLFQSITFSQQILITEIMYDLDGTDSPNEFVEIFNPSETDSLNMDGWTIRDRSSTDALIDSGFGLKIPPLSYGLIMEGDYPILSGIYNLIISENTILIKVDDSSIGNGLSVSDSLYLQDSTGQIMETIGWEDWAQDGFALERLRYHLGNHPSNWAQSLDSLGTPGSVNSVLPDSIDFSVFDLTLLPSVIATEATTTLLGQVVNDGLNTAEPEIIVYVDGAYYTNEFPGNIAELDTVEFELEIGPFESGYHTILVSLNTDGDINISNNQDSVVLGVRYEFRTFVLNEFIPQPISGLPEFVEIVNMSSDTVDLNNWRITDSNEGLNDGLGSVSIAMGEYVVIAADSTLVDSVPNGVPYLTPDGGFPTLNNSGDEIRIFDPFNTLIDSLFYSSTWGINQGISLEKYYTNDSSHIQENWAPSTSLSGFTIGAPNAVTPAIINGTLLSGNIYYSPSIPAETDEVIMSVPILNSGTSIFSGMVQVSFNNVMINQAAINSGNIGDTVLVDISIGTFNSGFNEMSLSLIVENDENENDNTGLDTLKIRYPFGTILINEFMSAPNNDQSEFVELFAFRNLDMV
;
A
#
# COMPACT_ATOMS: atom_id res chain seq x y z
N MET A 1 15.71 11.89 57.63
CA MET A 1 16.15 13.24 58.02
C MET A 1 16.05 14.14 56.81
N ASN A 2 15.16 15.07 56.91
CA ASN A 2 14.93 16.30 56.16
C ASN A 2 14.86 16.29 54.62
N SER A 3 13.60 16.17 54.18
CA SER A 3 13.04 16.71 52.97
C SER A 3 13.13 18.25 52.96
N ARG A 4 13.57 18.83 51.84
CA ARG A 4 13.27 20.23 51.51
C ARG A 4 12.35 20.27 50.30
N ILE A 5 11.07 20.50 50.59
CA ILE A 5 10.04 20.90 49.66
C ILE A 5 10.32 22.37 49.32
N VAL A 6 10.62 22.67 48.07
CA VAL A 6 10.66 24.05 47.56
C VAL A 6 9.29 24.33 46.94
N PHE A 7 8.50 25.11 47.66
CA PHE A 7 7.29 25.71 47.14
C PHE A 7 7.66 26.87 46.19
N PHE A 8 7.41 26.74 44.91
CA PHE A 8 7.30 27.88 43.99
C PHE A 8 5.92 28.49 44.09
N LEU A 9 5.80 29.60 44.74
CA LEU A 9 4.65 30.46 44.71
C LEU A 9 4.68 31.20 43.37
N SER A 10 3.90 30.75 42.38
CA SER A 10 3.61 31.54 41.20
C SER A 10 2.58 32.62 41.58
N LEU A 11 3.05 33.85 41.59
CA LEU A 11 2.24 35.04 41.70
C LEU A 11 1.43 35.19 40.42
N LEU A 12 0.17 34.77 40.46
CA LEU A 12 -0.81 35.01 39.39
C LEU A 12 -1.17 36.51 39.42
N LEU A 13 -0.45 37.33 38.66
CA LEU A 13 -0.83 38.71 38.39
C LEU A 13 -1.92 38.64 37.30
N SER A 14 -3.18 38.62 37.73
CA SER A 14 -4.34 38.83 36.86
C SER A 14 -4.30 40.27 36.32
N ILE A 15 -3.66 40.45 35.17
CA ILE A 15 -3.87 41.64 34.36
C ILE A 15 -5.23 41.44 33.70
N ILE A 16 -6.27 42.02 34.29
CA ILE A 16 -7.52 42.30 33.59
C ILE A 16 -7.17 43.37 32.57
N VAL A 17 -6.78 42.96 31.38
CA VAL A 17 -6.83 43.85 30.21
C VAL A 17 -8.30 43.99 29.90
N LEU A 18 -8.88 45.10 30.35
CA LEU A 18 -10.11 45.62 29.76
C LEU A 18 -9.79 45.90 28.30
N PHE A 19 -10.09 44.91 27.43
CA PHE A 19 -10.34 45.23 26.03
C PHE A 19 -11.56 46.14 26.02
N GLN A 20 -11.32 47.44 26.11
CA GLN A 20 -12.26 48.36 25.49
C GLN A 20 -12.20 47.98 24.01
N SER A 21 -13.24 47.33 23.52
CA SER A 21 -13.55 47.35 22.11
C SER A 21 -13.56 48.83 21.72
N ILE A 22 -12.46 49.32 21.14
CA ILE A 22 -12.48 50.56 20.37
C ILE A 22 -13.30 50.14 19.15
N THR A 23 -14.61 50.32 19.25
CA THR A 23 -15.45 50.45 18.07
C THR A 23 -14.95 51.68 17.36
N PHE A 24 -14.04 51.51 16.40
CA PHE A 24 -13.88 52.45 15.33
C PHE A 24 -15.23 52.43 14.61
N SER A 25 -16.09 53.35 14.97
CA SER A 25 -17.21 53.69 14.11
C SER A 25 -16.60 54.30 12.85
N GLN A 26 -16.19 53.45 11.94
CA GLN A 26 -15.83 53.88 10.59
C GLN A 26 -17.13 54.39 9.98
N GLN A 27 -17.24 55.72 9.81
CA GLN A 27 -18.49 56.32 9.37
C GLN A 27 -18.75 56.11 7.86
N ILE A 28 -17.76 55.70 7.11
CA ILE A 28 -17.84 55.44 5.67
C ILE A 28 -16.65 54.55 5.25
N LEU A 29 -16.84 53.75 4.22
CA LEU A 29 -15.81 52.88 3.62
C LEU A 29 -15.70 53.19 2.14
N ILE A 30 -14.49 53.24 1.59
CA ILE A 30 -14.25 53.03 0.15
C ILE A 30 -14.23 51.54 -0.07
N THR A 31 -15.06 51.03 -0.97
CA THR A 31 -15.25 49.60 -1.21
C THR A 31 -14.78 49.15 -2.57
N GLU A 32 -14.83 50.03 -3.59
CA GLU A 32 -14.44 49.69 -4.95
C GLU A 32 -13.89 50.90 -5.68
N ILE A 33 -12.92 50.72 -6.58
CA ILE A 33 -12.31 51.76 -7.41
C ILE A 33 -12.09 51.20 -8.80
N MET A 34 -12.67 51.90 -9.80
CA MET A 34 -12.36 51.67 -11.21
C MET A 34 -11.45 52.81 -11.69
N TYR A 35 -10.19 52.51 -11.95
CA TYR A 35 -9.16 53.49 -12.30
C TYR A 35 -8.54 53.25 -13.68
N ASP A 36 -8.77 52.08 -14.30
CA ASP A 36 -8.18 51.69 -15.59
C ASP A 36 -9.17 50.82 -16.37
N LEU A 37 -9.72 51.36 -17.45
CA LEU A 37 -10.72 50.67 -18.26
C LEU A 37 -10.11 50.09 -19.54
N ASP A 38 -10.73 49.07 -20.07
CA ASP A 38 -10.36 48.57 -21.40
C ASP A 38 -10.72 49.62 -22.45
N GLY A 39 -9.75 50.50 -22.76
CA GLY A 39 -9.83 51.50 -23.79
C GLY A 39 -9.73 52.96 -23.30
N THR A 40 -10.84 53.64 -23.01
CA THR A 40 -10.84 55.03 -22.59
C THR A 40 -11.39 55.16 -21.18
N ASP A 41 -10.59 55.67 -20.26
CA ASP A 41 -10.92 55.76 -18.84
C ASP A 41 -12.02 56.80 -18.60
N SER A 42 -11.77 58.07 -18.97
CA SER A 42 -12.75 59.15 -18.78
C SER A 42 -13.84 59.12 -19.88
N PRO A 43 -15.14 59.30 -19.54
CA PRO A 43 -15.67 59.67 -18.22
C PRO A 43 -16.20 58.48 -17.40
N ASN A 44 -15.51 57.35 -17.36
CA ASN A 44 -16.03 56.09 -16.81
C ASN A 44 -15.33 55.64 -15.51
N GLU A 45 -14.40 56.44 -14.97
CA GLU A 45 -13.83 56.16 -13.65
C GLU A 45 -14.88 56.33 -12.54
N PHE A 46 -14.78 55.49 -11.50
CA PHE A 46 -15.62 55.64 -10.32
C PHE A 46 -14.91 55.25 -9.03
N VAL A 47 -15.44 55.79 -7.91
CA VAL A 47 -15.11 55.34 -6.55
C VAL A 47 -16.40 55.00 -5.84
N GLU A 48 -16.50 53.74 -5.39
CA GLU A 48 -17.63 53.31 -4.59
C GLU A 48 -17.37 53.54 -3.10
N ILE A 49 -18.42 53.97 -2.41
CA ILE A 49 -18.43 54.16 -0.97
C ILE A 49 -19.61 53.40 -0.35
N PHE A 50 -19.40 52.86 0.83
CA PHE A 50 -20.41 52.12 1.57
C PHE A 50 -20.67 52.80 2.93
N ASN A 51 -21.93 52.96 3.30
CA ASN A 51 -22.35 53.35 4.63
C ASN A 51 -22.57 52.12 5.53
N PRO A 52 -21.65 51.79 6.44
CA PRO A 52 -21.77 50.61 7.30
C PRO A 52 -22.70 50.76 8.48
N SER A 53 -23.30 51.94 8.68
CA SER A 53 -24.26 52.18 9.76
C SER A 53 -25.54 51.37 9.54
N GLU A 54 -26.02 50.69 10.58
CA GLU A 54 -27.29 49.96 10.53
C GLU A 54 -28.51 50.90 10.66
N THR A 55 -28.32 52.12 11.17
CA THR A 55 -29.43 53.01 11.55
C THR A 55 -29.37 54.41 10.93
N ASP A 56 -28.17 54.92 10.68
CA ASP A 56 -27.98 56.31 10.33
C ASP A 56 -27.61 56.47 8.86
N SER A 57 -28.33 57.35 8.19
CA SER A 57 -27.95 57.77 6.83
C SER A 57 -26.83 58.79 6.89
N LEU A 58 -25.89 58.70 5.96
CA LEU A 58 -24.76 59.60 5.83
C LEU A 58 -25.07 60.70 4.84
N ASN A 59 -24.89 61.95 5.23
CA ASN A 59 -25.05 63.09 4.35
C ASN A 59 -23.70 63.55 3.80
N MET A 60 -23.52 63.55 2.49
CA MET A 60 -22.29 63.85 1.77
C MET A 60 -22.24 65.33 1.31
N ASP A 61 -23.19 66.19 1.73
CA ASP A 61 -23.21 67.60 1.35
C ASP A 61 -21.97 68.32 1.88
N GLY A 62 -21.26 69.02 0.98
CA GLY A 62 -20.00 69.71 1.26
C GLY A 62 -18.77 68.78 1.43
N TRP A 63 -18.88 67.45 1.17
CA TRP A 63 -17.73 66.55 1.15
C TRP A 63 -16.91 66.77 -0.13
N THR A 64 -15.63 66.35 -0.06
CA THR A 64 -14.70 66.41 -1.18
C THR A 64 -13.98 65.11 -1.34
N ILE A 65 -13.61 64.76 -2.57
CA ILE A 65 -12.68 63.68 -2.91
C ILE A 65 -11.45 64.27 -3.56
N ARG A 66 -10.27 63.77 -3.22
CA ARG A 66 -9.04 64.25 -3.86
C ARG A 66 -8.10 63.09 -4.13
N ASP A 67 -7.36 63.22 -5.21
CA ASP A 67 -6.16 62.43 -5.47
C ASP A 67 -4.89 63.12 -4.90
N ARG A 68 -3.72 62.80 -5.44
CA ARG A 68 -2.45 63.44 -5.06
C ARG A 68 -2.35 64.90 -5.48
N SER A 69 -3.10 65.32 -6.48
CA SER A 69 -2.89 66.60 -7.22
C SER A 69 -4.09 67.54 -7.25
N SER A 70 -5.31 67.03 -7.25
CA SER A 70 -6.54 67.84 -7.33
C SER A 70 -7.55 67.43 -6.24
N THR A 71 -8.50 68.33 -5.98
CA THR A 71 -9.60 68.15 -5.02
C THR A 71 -10.90 68.62 -5.67
N ASP A 72 -11.91 67.76 -5.67
CA ASP A 72 -13.21 68.04 -6.27
C ASP A 72 -14.30 67.94 -5.22
N ALA A 73 -15.30 68.84 -5.36
CA ALA A 73 -16.48 68.83 -4.51
C ALA A 73 -17.47 67.71 -4.98
N LEU A 74 -18.08 67.03 -4.03
CA LEU A 74 -19.16 66.12 -4.33
C LEU A 74 -20.46 66.89 -4.58
N ILE A 75 -21.09 66.64 -5.73
CA ILE A 75 -22.32 67.35 -6.15
C ILE A 75 -23.46 66.35 -6.40
N ASP A 76 -24.69 66.82 -6.18
CA ASP A 76 -25.90 66.02 -6.44
C ASP A 76 -26.09 65.80 -7.95
N SER A 77 -26.10 64.53 -8.34
CA SER A 77 -26.37 64.11 -9.72
C SER A 77 -27.85 64.02 -10.08
N GLY A 78 -28.73 64.38 -9.13
CA GLY A 78 -30.19 64.20 -9.22
C GLY A 78 -30.75 63.06 -8.42
N PHE A 79 -29.86 62.27 -7.71
CA PHE A 79 -30.21 61.18 -6.82
C PHE A 79 -30.05 61.53 -5.34
N GLY A 80 -29.65 62.79 -5.04
CA GLY A 80 -29.35 63.26 -3.70
C GLY A 80 -27.91 62.91 -3.23
N LEU A 81 -27.57 63.51 -2.06
CA LEU A 81 -26.25 63.30 -1.41
C LEU A 81 -26.37 62.55 -0.08
N LYS A 82 -27.44 61.77 0.10
CA LYS A 82 -27.69 61.05 1.34
C LYS A 82 -27.69 59.56 1.12
N ILE A 83 -26.67 58.90 1.64
CA ILE A 83 -26.52 57.45 1.54
C ILE A 83 -27.26 56.78 2.73
N PRO A 84 -28.29 55.97 2.48
CA PRO A 84 -29.02 55.26 3.53
C PRO A 84 -28.13 54.29 4.32
N PRO A 85 -28.62 53.78 5.48
CA PRO A 85 -27.95 52.67 6.20
C PRO A 85 -27.72 51.48 5.29
N LEU A 86 -26.55 50.80 5.45
CA LEU A 86 -26.18 49.58 4.73
C LEU A 86 -26.34 49.71 3.19
N SER A 87 -26.04 50.90 2.66
CA SER A 87 -26.21 51.20 1.23
C SER A 87 -24.94 51.80 0.61
N TYR A 88 -24.88 51.70 -0.72
CA TYR A 88 -23.75 52.17 -1.51
C TYR A 88 -23.98 53.55 -2.09
N GLY A 89 -22.92 54.32 -2.22
CA GLY A 89 -22.83 55.54 -3.02
C GLY A 89 -21.75 55.38 -4.07
N LEU A 90 -22.02 55.82 -5.28
CA LEU A 90 -21.06 55.73 -6.38
C LEU A 90 -20.66 57.16 -6.79
N ILE A 91 -19.41 57.51 -6.54
CA ILE A 91 -18.81 58.80 -6.95
C ILE A 91 -18.25 58.62 -8.35
N MET A 92 -18.77 59.40 -9.29
CA MET A 92 -18.45 59.30 -10.71
C MET A 92 -17.89 60.64 -11.21
N GLU A 93 -17.20 60.61 -12.32
CA GLU A 93 -16.74 61.77 -13.04
C GLU A 93 -17.91 62.71 -13.41
N GLY A 94 -17.68 64.02 -13.41
CA GLY A 94 -18.73 65.03 -13.68
C GLY A 94 -19.39 64.87 -15.03
N ASP A 95 -18.65 64.42 -16.03
CA ASP A 95 -19.14 64.23 -17.40
C ASP A 95 -19.77 62.87 -17.65
N TYR A 96 -19.77 61.92 -16.66
CA TYR A 96 -20.37 60.62 -16.83
C TYR A 96 -21.87 60.68 -17.19
N PRO A 97 -22.32 60.02 -18.27
CA PRO A 97 -23.72 60.11 -18.72
C PRO A 97 -24.61 59.09 -17.96
N ILE A 98 -25.13 59.47 -16.80
CA ILE A 98 -25.85 58.61 -15.84
C ILE A 98 -26.92 57.72 -16.49
N LEU A 99 -27.65 58.17 -17.49
CA LEU A 99 -28.74 57.40 -18.10
C LEU A 99 -28.31 56.52 -19.29
N SER A 100 -27.07 56.66 -19.76
CA SER A 100 -26.58 55.94 -20.95
C SER A 100 -25.12 55.49 -20.86
N GLY A 101 -24.50 55.65 -19.70
CA GLY A 101 -23.11 55.20 -19.45
C GLY A 101 -22.96 53.70 -19.41
N ILE A 102 -21.73 53.23 -19.42
CA ILE A 102 -21.40 51.81 -19.51
C ILE A 102 -21.92 50.98 -18.32
N TYR A 103 -22.05 51.59 -17.15
CA TYR A 103 -22.53 50.93 -15.93
C TYR A 103 -24.05 50.93 -15.77
N ASN A 104 -24.81 51.56 -16.66
CA ASN A 104 -26.27 51.75 -16.52
C ASN A 104 -27.09 50.46 -16.34
N LEU A 105 -26.56 49.33 -16.82
CA LEU A 105 -27.23 48.02 -16.70
C LEU A 105 -26.75 47.20 -15.53
N ILE A 106 -25.68 47.63 -14.85
CA ILE A 106 -25.06 46.85 -13.76
C ILE A 106 -25.14 47.55 -12.41
N ILE A 107 -25.33 48.90 -12.38
CA ILE A 107 -25.53 49.64 -11.12
C ILE A 107 -26.83 49.20 -10.46
N SER A 108 -26.77 48.82 -9.17
CA SER A 108 -27.95 48.48 -8.38
C SER A 108 -28.92 49.66 -8.25
N GLU A 109 -30.25 49.39 -8.35
CA GLU A 109 -31.31 50.43 -8.33
C GLU A 109 -31.31 51.33 -7.07
N ASN A 110 -30.75 50.86 -5.95
CA ASN A 110 -30.72 51.57 -4.68
C ASN A 110 -29.44 52.40 -4.45
N THR A 111 -28.52 52.38 -5.40
CA THR A 111 -27.23 53.08 -5.30
C THR A 111 -27.43 54.60 -5.42
N ILE A 112 -26.84 55.39 -4.53
CA ILE A 112 -26.85 56.84 -4.60
C ILE A 112 -25.73 57.29 -5.55
N LEU A 113 -26.12 57.81 -6.71
CA LEU A 113 -25.16 58.32 -7.70
C LEU A 113 -24.76 59.74 -7.34
N ILE A 114 -23.46 59.94 -7.17
CA ILE A 114 -22.84 61.20 -6.80
C ILE A 114 -21.89 61.60 -7.93
N LYS A 115 -21.71 62.82 -8.23
CA LYS A 115 -20.73 63.31 -9.19
C LYS A 115 -19.70 64.20 -8.54
N VAL A 116 -18.53 64.31 -9.15
CA VAL A 116 -17.60 65.39 -8.85
C VAL A 116 -17.96 66.64 -9.65
N ASP A 117 -17.54 67.79 -9.19
CA ASP A 117 -17.83 69.13 -9.85
C ASP A 117 -16.89 69.45 -11.03
N ASP A 118 -15.97 68.53 -11.35
CA ASP A 118 -15.06 68.59 -12.50
C ASP A 118 -15.30 67.40 -13.46
N SER A 119 -14.63 67.37 -14.60
CA SER A 119 -14.75 66.32 -15.63
C SER A 119 -14.10 65.01 -15.24
N SER A 120 -13.23 64.95 -14.24
CA SER A 120 -12.51 63.80 -13.76
C SER A 120 -12.46 63.75 -12.24
N ILE A 121 -12.27 62.61 -11.64
CA ILE A 121 -12.02 62.46 -10.20
C ILE A 121 -10.55 62.83 -9.93
N GLY A 122 -10.32 63.87 -9.12
CA GLY A 122 -8.98 64.42 -9.00
C GLY A 122 -8.52 65.02 -10.34
N ASN A 123 -7.39 64.63 -10.84
CA ASN A 123 -6.95 64.90 -12.20
C ASN A 123 -7.01 63.69 -13.14
N GLY A 124 -7.85 62.73 -12.84
CA GLY A 124 -7.96 61.39 -13.43
C GLY A 124 -7.19 60.35 -12.61
N LEU A 125 -7.84 59.23 -12.32
CA LEU A 125 -7.23 58.15 -11.56
C LEU A 125 -6.16 57.45 -12.40
N SER A 126 -5.05 57.13 -11.79
CA SER A 126 -3.92 56.49 -12.45
C SER A 126 -3.71 55.06 -11.92
N VAL A 127 -3.03 54.21 -12.69
CA VAL A 127 -2.65 52.85 -12.29
C VAL A 127 -1.85 52.81 -10.96
N SER A 128 -1.27 53.92 -10.56
CA SER A 128 -0.66 54.09 -9.24
C SER A 128 -1.06 55.44 -8.67
N ASP A 129 -1.94 55.46 -7.70
CA ASP A 129 -2.49 56.66 -7.13
C ASP A 129 -2.85 56.53 -5.64
N SER A 130 -3.49 57.59 -5.09
CA SER A 130 -4.08 57.59 -3.76
C SER A 130 -5.30 58.50 -3.69
N LEU A 131 -6.34 58.06 -3.01
CA LEU A 131 -7.56 58.82 -2.77
C LEU A 131 -7.71 59.18 -1.30
N TYR A 132 -8.30 60.36 -1.07
CA TYR A 132 -8.67 60.88 0.23
C TYR A 132 -10.10 61.37 0.16
N LEU A 133 -11.00 60.78 0.92
CA LEU A 133 -12.37 61.26 1.09
C LEU A 133 -12.42 62.13 2.33
N GLN A 134 -12.91 63.38 2.18
CA GLN A 134 -12.93 64.38 3.25
C GLN A 134 -14.37 64.85 3.50
N ASP A 135 -14.71 65.02 4.79
CA ASP A 135 -15.99 65.57 5.17
C ASP A 135 -16.07 67.11 4.90
N SER A 136 -17.25 67.72 5.16
CA SER A 136 -17.48 69.13 4.98
C SER A 136 -16.61 70.02 5.87
N THR A 137 -15.89 69.50 6.83
CA THR A 137 -14.91 70.22 7.68
C THR A 137 -13.47 70.07 7.17
N GLY A 138 -13.23 69.21 6.16
CA GLY A 138 -11.93 68.91 5.64
C GLY A 138 -11.22 67.78 6.40
N GLN A 139 -11.91 67.08 7.32
CA GLN A 139 -11.37 65.92 7.99
C GLN A 139 -11.34 64.72 7.04
N ILE A 140 -10.19 64.03 6.95
CA ILE A 140 -10.07 62.80 6.18
C ILE A 140 -10.86 61.71 6.88
N MET A 141 -11.84 61.14 6.19
CA MET A 141 -12.73 60.10 6.67
C MET A 141 -12.25 58.71 6.21
N GLU A 142 -11.73 58.61 5.01
CA GLU A 142 -11.19 57.38 4.44
C GLU A 142 -10.05 57.72 3.47
N THR A 143 -9.08 56.84 3.32
CA THR A 143 -7.96 57.00 2.39
C THR A 143 -7.46 55.68 1.91
N ILE A 144 -7.08 55.57 0.64
CA ILE A 144 -6.44 54.42 0.04
C ILE A 144 -5.36 54.85 -0.93
N GLY A 145 -4.29 54.05 -1.01
CA GLY A 145 -3.31 54.18 -2.09
C GLY A 145 -3.11 52.78 -2.70
N TRP A 146 -2.99 52.76 -4.01
CA TRP A 146 -2.75 51.55 -4.78
C TRP A 146 -1.62 51.76 -5.78
N GLU A 147 -1.14 50.63 -6.30
CA GLU A 147 -0.28 50.55 -7.46
C GLU A 147 -1.05 49.77 -8.54
N ASP A 148 -0.44 49.20 -9.53
CA ASP A 148 -1.07 48.45 -10.60
C ASP A 148 -1.59 47.06 -10.06
N TRP A 149 -2.72 47.10 -9.32
CA TRP A 149 -3.28 45.96 -8.62
C TRP A 149 -4.45 45.28 -9.34
N ALA A 150 -4.98 45.90 -10.40
CA ALA A 150 -6.03 45.29 -11.23
C ALA A 150 -5.70 45.48 -12.72
N GLN A 151 -6.11 44.54 -13.54
CA GLN A 151 -5.97 44.59 -15.00
C GLN A 151 -6.95 45.56 -15.62
N ASP A 152 -6.63 46.07 -16.82
CA ASP A 152 -7.52 46.94 -17.59
C ASP A 152 -8.94 46.35 -17.66
N GLY A 153 -9.95 47.17 -17.37
CA GLY A 153 -11.35 46.79 -17.39
C GLY A 153 -11.87 46.07 -16.13
N PHE A 154 -11.05 45.95 -15.10
CA PHE A 154 -11.45 45.38 -13.81
C PHE A 154 -11.29 46.42 -12.70
N ALA A 155 -12.25 46.47 -11.79
CA ALA A 155 -12.15 47.32 -10.61
C ALA A 155 -11.24 46.71 -9.53
N LEU A 156 -10.73 47.55 -8.66
CA LEU A 156 -10.09 47.17 -7.42
C LEU A 156 -11.12 47.12 -6.31
N GLU A 157 -11.36 45.94 -5.72
CA GLU A 157 -12.39 45.72 -4.71
C GLU A 157 -11.81 45.38 -3.33
N ARG A 158 -12.47 45.86 -2.27
CA ARG A 158 -12.11 45.59 -0.88
C ARG A 158 -12.62 44.22 -0.45
N LEU A 159 -11.72 43.39 0.10
CA LEU A 159 -12.01 41.99 0.52
C LEU A 159 -12.87 41.95 1.80
N ARG A 160 -12.55 42.74 2.82
CA ARG A 160 -13.23 42.73 4.12
C ARG A 160 -13.50 44.16 4.59
N TYR A 161 -14.78 44.49 4.79
CA TYR A 161 -15.20 45.86 5.09
C TYR A 161 -14.79 46.33 6.48
N HIS A 162 -14.62 45.44 7.47
CA HIS A 162 -14.21 45.77 8.83
C HIS A 162 -12.69 45.89 9.01
N LEU A 163 -11.90 45.45 8.06
CA LEU A 163 -10.45 45.62 8.07
C LEU A 163 -10.04 46.95 7.45
N GLY A 164 -8.88 47.48 7.86
CA GLY A 164 -8.33 48.71 7.34
C GLY A 164 -7.89 48.62 5.87
N ASN A 165 -7.58 49.78 5.29
CA ASN A 165 -7.10 49.89 3.90
C ASN A 165 -5.64 49.45 3.73
N HIS A 166 -5.33 48.23 4.08
CA HIS A 166 -4.03 47.62 3.83
C HIS A 166 -4.05 46.95 2.43
N PRO A 167 -2.94 46.96 1.66
CA PRO A 167 -2.89 46.33 0.34
C PRO A 167 -3.43 44.88 0.29
N SER A 168 -3.19 44.06 1.31
CA SER A 168 -3.69 42.69 1.40
C SER A 168 -5.22 42.60 1.59
N ASN A 169 -5.92 43.69 1.81
CA ASN A 169 -7.38 43.72 1.93
C ASN A 169 -8.05 44.21 0.64
N TRP A 170 -7.34 44.21 -0.48
CA TRP A 170 -7.84 44.63 -1.78
C TRP A 170 -7.43 43.60 -2.83
N ALA A 171 -8.34 43.33 -3.77
CA ALA A 171 -8.08 42.43 -4.89
C ALA A 171 -8.77 42.95 -6.16
N GLN A 172 -8.32 42.50 -7.31
CA GLN A 172 -9.01 42.70 -8.56
C GLN A 172 -10.40 42.06 -8.51
N SER A 173 -11.43 42.80 -8.97
CA SER A 173 -12.79 42.27 -9.16
C SER A 173 -12.78 40.98 -9.97
N LEU A 174 -13.68 40.04 -9.65
CA LEU A 174 -13.93 38.84 -10.47
C LEU A 174 -14.80 39.18 -11.70
N ASP A 175 -15.54 40.28 -11.64
CA ASP A 175 -16.42 40.76 -12.71
C ASP A 175 -15.76 41.88 -13.50
N SER A 176 -15.81 41.83 -14.83
CA SER A 176 -15.37 42.94 -15.66
C SER A 176 -16.30 44.17 -15.43
N LEU A 177 -15.71 45.36 -15.35
CA LEU A 177 -16.35 46.61 -14.96
C LEU A 177 -16.74 46.71 -13.46
N GLY A 178 -16.32 45.70 -12.65
CA GLY A 178 -16.59 45.69 -11.23
C GLY A 178 -18.04 45.37 -10.85
N THR A 179 -18.39 45.70 -9.59
CA THR A 179 -19.70 45.44 -8.99
C THR A 179 -20.39 46.73 -8.49
N PRO A 180 -20.44 47.80 -9.28
CA PRO A 180 -20.85 49.14 -8.81
C PRO A 180 -22.27 49.14 -8.22
N GLY A 181 -22.37 49.54 -6.95
CA GLY A 181 -23.61 49.60 -6.18
C GLY A 181 -24.07 48.30 -5.60
N SER A 182 -23.19 47.29 -5.60
CA SER A 182 -23.47 45.93 -5.12
C SER A 182 -22.37 45.44 -4.18
N VAL A 183 -22.55 44.27 -3.63
CA VAL A 183 -21.53 43.58 -2.83
C VAL A 183 -20.35 43.20 -3.72
N ASN A 184 -19.14 43.46 -3.28
CA ASN A 184 -17.91 43.15 -4.01
C ASN A 184 -17.82 41.68 -4.36
N SER A 185 -17.38 41.40 -5.58
CA SER A 185 -17.23 40.02 -6.09
C SER A 185 -16.16 39.21 -5.35
N VAL A 186 -15.19 39.89 -4.74
CA VAL A 186 -14.08 39.31 -3.98
C VAL A 186 -14.36 39.17 -2.48
N LEU A 187 -15.57 39.54 -2.02
CA LEU A 187 -15.92 39.41 -0.61
C LEU A 187 -15.94 37.93 -0.25
N PRO A 188 -15.25 37.51 0.80
CA PRO A 188 -15.31 36.12 1.26
C PRO A 188 -16.72 35.68 1.60
N ASP A 189 -16.99 34.40 1.46
CA ASP A 189 -18.24 33.78 1.90
C ASP A 189 -18.49 34.00 3.39
N SER A 190 -19.75 33.91 3.80
CA SER A 190 -20.11 34.04 5.22
C SER A 190 -19.45 32.98 6.07
N ILE A 191 -19.38 31.77 5.55
CA ILE A 191 -18.70 30.61 6.14
C ILE A 191 -17.84 30.01 5.05
N ASP A 192 -16.55 29.90 5.30
CA ASP A 192 -15.56 29.28 4.41
C ASP A 192 -14.42 28.76 5.27
N PHE A 193 -14.25 27.45 5.32
CA PHE A 193 -13.17 26.79 6.03
C PHE A 193 -12.27 26.07 5.05
N SER A 194 -10.97 26.13 5.27
CA SER A 194 -10.02 25.31 4.53
C SER A 194 -9.16 24.47 5.47
N VAL A 195 -8.78 23.26 4.99
CA VAL A 195 -7.85 22.36 5.67
C VAL A 195 -6.58 22.23 4.84
N PHE A 196 -5.41 22.25 5.50
CA PHE A 196 -4.11 22.18 4.84
C PHE A 196 -3.01 21.66 5.78
N ASP A 197 -1.79 21.49 5.24
CA ASP A 197 -0.58 21.06 5.97
C ASP A 197 -0.74 19.74 6.74
N LEU A 198 -1.47 18.77 6.13
CA LEU A 198 -1.61 17.45 6.74
C LEU A 198 -0.26 16.73 6.81
N THR A 199 0.06 16.23 7.98
CA THR A 199 1.28 15.45 8.26
C THR A 199 1.00 14.28 9.16
N LEU A 200 1.79 13.21 9.01
CA LEU A 200 1.75 12.02 9.88
C LEU A 200 3.08 11.87 10.61
N LEU A 201 3.04 11.72 11.92
CA LEU A 201 4.23 11.55 12.76
C LEU A 201 4.13 10.30 13.65
N PRO A 202 4.84 9.22 13.27
CA PRO A 202 5.63 9.01 12.05
C PRO A 202 4.75 8.71 10.82
N SER A 203 5.26 8.96 9.60
CA SER A 203 4.57 8.66 8.33
C SER A 203 4.66 7.19 7.90
N VAL A 204 5.46 6.39 8.60
CA VAL A 204 5.58 4.93 8.41
C VAL A 204 5.58 4.25 9.78
N ILE A 205 4.67 3.33 10.00
CA ILE A 205 4.45 2.61 11.27
C ILE A 205 4.52 1.09 11.08
N ALA A 206 4.56 0.35 12.19
CA ALA A 206 4.28 -1.10 12.21
C ALA A 206 2.77 -1.35 12.35
N THR A 207 2.30 -2.55 12.04
CA THR A 207 0.88 -2.95 12.07
C THR A 207 0.18 -2.68 13.41
N GLU A 208 0.88 -2.92 14.53
CA GLU A 208 0.33 -2.74 15.88
C GLU A 208 0.51 -1.30 16.43
N ALA A 209 1.10 -0.40 15.64
CA ALA A 209 1.40 0.96 16.07
C ALA A 209 0.34 1.96 15.63
N THR A 210 0.31 3.09 16.32
CA THR A 210 -0.47 4.28 15.95
C THR A 210 0.44 5.36 15.40
N THR A 211 -0.15 6.34 14.72
CA THR A 211 0.52 7.57 14.28
C THR A 211 -0.33 8.77 14.67
N THR A 212 0.29 9.93 14.73
CA THR A 212 -0.39 11.20 14.95
C THR A 212 -0.64 11.89 13.62
N LEU A 213 -1.89 12.14 13.28
CA LEU A 213 -2.31 13.01 12.19
C LEU A 213 -2.36 14.45 12.70
N LEU A 214 -1.57 15.31 12.10
CA LEU A 214 -1.54 16.76 12.36
C LEU A 214 -2.10 17.50 11.14
N GLY A 215 -2.76 18.62 11.38
CA GLY A 215 -3.24 19.49 10.32
C GLY A 215 -3.67 20.85 10.86
N GLN A 216 -3.99 21.75 9.94
CA GLN A 216 -4.46 23.09 10.26
C GLN A 216 -5.80 23.34 9.58
N VAL A 217 -6.69 24.03 10.28
CA VAL A 217 -7.97 24.52 9.77
C VAL A 217 -7.99 26.02 9.94
N VAL A 218 -8.25 26.75 8.87
CA VAL A 218 -8.42 28.21 8.88
C VAL A 218 -9.86 28.57 8.54
N ASN A 219 -10.37 29.62 9.16
CA ASN A 219 -11.63 30.24 8.80
C ASN A 219 -11.37 31.41 7.84
N ASP A 220 -11.56 31.18 6.56
CA ASP A 220 -11.44 32.19 5.51
C ASP A 220 -12.75 32.98 5.34
N GLY A 221 -13.84 32.54 5.96
CA GLY A 221 -15.15 33.18 5.95
C GLY A 221 -15.24 34.40 6.87
N LEU A 222 -16.36 35.13 6.77
CA LEU A 222 -16.60 36.38 7.54
C LEU A 222 -17.13 36.12 8.95
N ASN A 223 -17.70 34.95 9.23
CA ASN A 223 -18.35 34.62 10.50
C ASN A 223 -17.60 33.57 11.27
N THR A 224 -17.59 33.74 12.59
CA THR A 224 -17.14 32.69 13.52
C THR A 224 -18.07 31.48 13.45
N ALA A 225 -17.51 30.30 13.22
CA ALA A 225 -18.26 29.05 13.22
C ALA A 225 -17.38 27.88 13.72
N GLU A 226 -18.00 26.74 13.94
CA GLU A 226 -17.32 25.50 14.37
C GLU A 226 -17.40 24.49 13.22
N PRO A 227 -16.28 24.14 12.58
CA PRO A 227 -16.24 23.07 11.58
C PRO A 227 -16.22 21.71 12.24
N GLU A 228 -16.80 20.70 11.58
CA GLU A 228 -16.58 19.31 11.87
C GLU A 228 -15.40 18.80 11.02
N ILE A 229 -14.35 18.30 11.66
CA ILE A 229 -13.22 17.64 11.02
C ILE A 229 -13.55 16.16 10.91
N ILE A 230 -13.70 15.63 9.70
CA ILE A 230 -14.01 14.23 9.43
C ILE A 230 -12.80 13.56 8.81
N VAL A 231 -12.38 12.43 9.37
CA VAL A 231 -11.26 11.63 8.87
C VAL A 231 -11.79 10.36 8.20
N TYR A 232 -11.35 10.12 7.00
CA TYR A 232 -11.59 8.88 6.25
C TYR A 232 -10.26 8.14 6.03
N VAL A 233 -10.30 6.82 6.12
CA VAL A 233 -9.18 5.94 5.77
C VAL A 233 -9.62 5.05 4.62
N ASP A 234 -8.89 5.10 3.52
CA ASP A 234 -9.20 4.36 2.27
C ASP A 234 -10.65 4.55 1.79
N GLY A 235 -11.17 5.77 1.99
CA GLY A 235 -12.53 6.14 1.64
C GLY A 235 -13.61 5.72 2.63
N ALA A 236 -13.28 4.99 3.70
CA ALA A 236 -14.19 4.64 4.77
C ALA A 236 -14.12 5.67 5.92
N TYR A 237 -15.29 6.06 6.49
CA TYR A 237 -15.33 6.89 7.68
C TYR A 237 -14.53 6.23 8.83
N TYR A 238 -13.64 7.01 9.45
CA TYR A 238 -12.83 6.55 10.56
C TYR A 238 -13.21 7.24 11.87
N THR A 239 -13.15 8.58 11.92
CA THR A 239 -13.47 9.38 13.12
C THR A 239 -13.81 10.81 12.73
N ASN A 240 -14.30 11.59 13.70
CA ASN A 240 -14.49 13.03 13.57
C ASN A 240 -14.10 13.76 14.86
N GLU A 241 -13.83 15.06 14.74
CA GLU A 241 -13.53 15.97 15.84
C GLU A 241 -14.14 17.35 15.59
N PHE A 242 -14.40 18.08 16.68
CA PHE A 242 -14.87 19.46 16.68
C PHE A 242 -13.83 20.35 17.40
N PRO A 243 -13.07 21.19 16.67
CA PRO A 243 -12.00 22.00 17.27
C PRO A 243 -12.53 23.20 18.07
N GLY A 244 -13.84 23.42 18.08
CA GLY A 244 -14.51 24.59 18.64
C GLY A 244 -14.69 25.71 17.61
N ASN A 245 -15.25 26.83 18.08
CA ASN A 245 -15.47 28.01 17.24
C ASN A 245 -14.15 28.65 16.80
N ILE A 246 -13.98 28.83 15.52
CA ILE A 246 -12.83 29.50 14.91
C ILE A 246 -13.31 30.86 14.38
N ALA A 247 -12.68 31.95 14.85
CA ALA A 247 -13.02 33.29 14.38
C ALA A 247 -12.49 33.54 12.97
N GLU A 248 -13.02 34.55 12.30
CA GLU A 248 -12.52 34.97 10.99
C GLU A 248 -11.00 35.16 11.00
N LEU A 249 -10.32 34.62 9.99
CA LEU A 249 -8.87 34.64 9.79
C LEU A 249 -8.04 33.93 10.89
N ASP A 250 -8.70 33.30 11.85
CA ASP A 250 -8.01 32.48 12.81
C ASP A 250 -7.73 31.07 12.23
N THR A 251 -6.62 30.51 12.66
CA THR A 251 -6.19 29.15 12.34
C THR A 251 -6.10 28.33 13.61
N VAL A 252 -6.59 27.09 13.57
CA VAL A 252 -6.48 26.11 14.67
C VAL A 252 -5.74 24.88 14.16
N GLU A 253 -4.76 24.44 14.95
CA GLU A 253 -4.09 23.15 14.76
C GLU A 253 -4.93 22.05 15.41
N PHE A 254 -5.00 20.88 14.75
CA PHE A 254 -5.58 19.67 15.33
C PHE A 254 -4.58 18.52 15.33
N GLU A 255 -4.73 17.62 16.30
CA GLU A 255 -3.88 16.46 16.54
C GLU A 255 -4.75 15.26 16.87
N LEU A 256 -4.69 14.21 16.03
CA LEU A 256 -5.48 12.99 16.16
C LEU A 256 -4.58 11.77 16.17
N GLU A 257 -4.69 10.90 17.15
CA GLU A 257 -4.06 9.59 17.14
C GLU A 257 -4.92 8.63 16.32
N ILE A 258 -4.32 8.02 15.27
CA ILE A 258 -4.98 7.10 14.36
C ILE A 258 -4.22 5.78 14.23
N GLY A 259 -4.92 4.69 13.95
CA GLY A 259 -4.39 3.33 13.83
C GLY A 259 -4.86 2.44 15.01
N PRO A 260 -4.38 1.20 15.11
CA PRO A 260 -3.49 0.54 14.15
C PRO A 260 -4.19 0.22 12.81
N PHE A 261 -3.39 -0.07 11.78
CA PHE A 261 -3.89 -0.42 10.43
C PHE A 261 -3.15 -1.66 9.89
N GLU A 262 -3.73 -2.33 8.90
CA GLU A 262 -3.10 -3.44 8.17
C GLU A 262 -1.86 -2.97 7.39
N SER A 263 -1.01 -3.92 6.96
CA SER A 263 0.19 -3.60 6.18
C SER A 263 -0.16 -3.03 4.80
N GLY A 264 0.58 -2.02 4.36
CA GLY A 264 0.43 -1.40 3.04
C GLY A 264 0.38 0.12 3.08
N TYR A 265 -0.14 0.72 2.01
CA TYR A 265 -0.38 2.16 1.93
C TYR A 265 -1.85 2.45 2.24
N HIS A 266 -2.07 3.44 3.11
CA HIS A 266 -3.40 3.93 3.45
C HIS A 266 -3.52 5.41 3.11
N THR A 267 -4.60 5.78 2.43
CA THR A 267 -4.92 7.18 2.16
C THR A 267 -5.76 7.72 3.32
N ILE A 268 -5.22 8.71 4.01
CA ILE A 268 -5.91 9.45 5.07
C ILE A 268 -6.45 10.73 4.43
N LEU A 269 -7.76 10.84 4.31
CA LEU A 269 -8.46 12.01 3.81
C LEU A 269 -9.09 12.75 5.00
N VAL A 270 -8.82 14.02 5.13
CA VAL A 270 -9.52 14.93 6.02
C VAL A 270 -10.52 15.75 5.22
N SER A 271 -11.73 15.84 5.70
CA SER A 271 -12.80 16.63 5.09
C SER A 271 -13.47 17.49 6.16
N LEU A 272 -13.66 18.76 5.85
CA LEU A 272 -14.42 19.67 6.69
C LEU A 272 -15.90 19.63 6.29
N ASN A 273 -16.76 19.70 7.29
CA ASN A 273 -18.21 19.79 7.12
C ASN A 273 -18.75 20.92 8.01
N THR A 274 -19.33 21.94 7.38
CA THR A 274 -19.88 23.12 8.09
C THR A 274 -21.11 23.62 7.34
N ASP A 275 -22.20 23.85 8.07
CA ASP A 275 -23.41 24.43 7.48
C ASP A 275 -23.13 25.83 6.93
N GLY A 276 -23.43 26.05 5.66
CA GLY A 276 -23.26 27.33 4.98
C GLY A 276 -21.91 27.53 4.31
N ASP A 277 -20.99 26.61 4.44
CA ASP A 277 -19.76 26.58 3.65
C ASP A 277 -20.08 26.05 2.26
N ILE A 278 -19.97 26.92 1.27
CA ILE A 278 -20.30 26.62 -0.13
C ILE A 278 -19.04 26.41 -0.98
N ASN A 279 -17.87 26.79 -0.49
CA ASN A 279 -16.59 26.60 -1.16
C ASN A 279 -15.98 25.24 -0.83
N ILE A 280 -16.60 24.17 -1.30
CA ILE A 280 -16.17 22.79 -1.00
C ILE A 280 -14.81 22.41 -1.62
N SER A 281 -14.19 23.29 -2.42
CA SER A 281 -12.96 22.97 -3.12
C SER A 281 -11.71 23.00 -2.23
N ASN A 282 -11.76 23.69 -1.08
CA ASN A 282 -10.69 23.82 -0.08
C ASN A 282 -10.97 23.03 1.21
N ASN A 283 -12.12 22.34 1.27
CA ASN A 283 -12.57 21.59 2.45
C ASN A 283 -11.94 20.21 2.60
N GLN A 284 -11.03 19.82 1.73
CA GLN A 284 -10.43 18.50 1.77
C GLN A 284 -8.93 18.55 1.48
N ASP A 285 -8.19 17.74 2.22
CA ASP A 285 -6.79 17.46 1.97
C ASP A 285 -6.48 16.00 2.35
N SER A 286 -5.40 15.43 1.83
CA SER A 286 -5.05 14.03 2.07
C SER A 286 -3.56 13.81 2.22
N VAL A 287 -3.22 12.78 3.00
CA VAL A 287 -1.85 12.31 3.22
C VAL A 287 -1.81 10.78 3.19
N VAL A 288 -0.67 10.22 2.81
CA VAL A 288 -0.49 8.76 2.73
C VAL A 288 0.31 8.25 3.93
N LEU A 289 -0.25 7.25 4.61
CA LEU A 289 0.40 6.48 5.66
C LEU A 289 1.00 5.19 5.08
N GLY A 290 2.24 4.89 5.44
CA GLY A 290 2.85 3.58 5.20
C GLY A 290 2.73 2.69 6.44
N VAL A 291 2.30 1.44 6.26
CA VAL A 291 2.31 0.43 7.32
C VAL A 291 3.19 -0.73 6.87
N ARG A 292 4.26 -0.97 7.62
CA ARG A 292 5.27 -1.99 7.28
C ARG A 292 4.68 -3.38 7.29
N TYR A 293 5.18 -4.21 6.39
CA TYR A 293 4.86 -5.63 6.39
C TYR A 293 5.63 -6.37 7.49
N GLU A 294 5.03 -7.43 8.01
CA GLU A 294 5.65 -8.29 9.01
C GLU A 294 6.84 -9.07 8.43
N PHE A 295 7.82 -9.34 9.31
CA PHE A 295 8.94 -10.21 8.94
C PHE A 295 8.40 -11.57 8.46
N ARG A 296 8.87 -12.04 7.29
CA ARG A 296 8.42 -13.26 6.62
C ARG A 296 6.99 -13.21 6.04
N THR A 297 6.45 -12.04 5.74
CA THR A 297 5.29 -11.93 4.85
C THR A 297 5.54 -12.67 3.52
N PHE A 298 6.71 -12.47 2.93
CA PHE A 298 7.25 -13.33 1.89
C PHE A 298 8.48 -14.08 2.41
N VAL A 299 8.66 -15.33 1.94
CA VAL A 299 9.86 -16.11 2.24
C VAL A 299 10.52 -16.60 0.97
N LEU A 300 11.84 -16.65 0.99
CA LEU A 300 12.65 -17.29 -0.04
C LEU A 300 12.33 -18.78 -0.06
N ASN A 301 12.03 -19.35 -1.23
CA ASN A 301 11.63 -20.75 -1.39
C ASN A 301 12.57 -21.57 -2.27
N GLU A 302 13.01 -20.99 -3.39
CA GLU A 302 13.91 -21.62 -4.36
C GLU A 302 14.79 -20.56 -5.03
N PHE A 303 16.04 -20.90 -5.36
CA PHE A 303 16.91 -20.01 -6.14
C PHE A 303 17.98 -20.76 -6.93
N ILE A 304 18.43 -20.20 -8.05
CA ILE A 304 19.50 -20.77 -8.86
C ILE A 304 20.62 -19.76 -9.08
N PRO A 305 21.79 -19.91 -8.41
CA PRO A 305 22.89 -18.98 -8.57
C PRO A 305 23.84 -19.38 -9.71
N GLN A 306 23.75 -20.61 -10.23
CA GLN A 306 24.61 -21.12 -11.29
C GLN A 306 23.80 -21.81 -12.40
N PRO A 307 23.04 -21.04 -13.21
CA PRO A 307 22.26 -21.64 -14.29
C PRO A 307 23.13 -22.19 -15.41
N ILE A 308 22.57 -23.09 -16.24
CA ILE A 308 23.20 -23.50 -17.52
C ILE A 308 23.01 -22.40 -18.57
N SER A 309 23.79 -22.50 -19.66
CA SER A 309 23.63 -21.57 -20.79
C SER A 309 22.20 -21.58 -21.34
N GLY A 310 21.54 -20.42 -21.38
CA GLY A 310 20.17 -20.24 -21.84
C GLY A 310 19.11 -20.29 -20.74
N LEU A 311 19.50 -20.46 -19.46
CA LEU A 311 18.65 -20.23 -18.31
C LEU A 311 19.13 -19.00 -17.54
N PRO A 312 18.23 -18.14 -16.99
CA PRO A 312 18.59 -17.01 -16.14
C PRO A 312 18.83 -17.46 -14.70
N GLU A 313 19.51 -16.63 -13.93
CA GLU A 313 19.40 -16.66 -12.47
C GLU A 313 17.99 -16.29 -12.06
N PHE A 314 17.46 -16.93 -11.03
CA PHE A 314 16.15 -16.63 -10.47
C PHE A 314 16.11 -16.84 -8.96
N VAL A 315 15.12 -16.19 -8.35
CA VAL A 315 14.67 -16.42 -6.98
C VAL A 315 13.16 -16.58 -6.99
N GLU A 316 12.68 -17.59 -6.32
CA GLU A 316 11.26 -17.77 -6.05
C GLU A 316 10.95 -17.43 -4.59
N ILE A 317 9.85 -16.72 -4.39
CA ILE A 317 9.31 -16.39 -3.07
C ILE A 317 7.87 -16.84 -2.94
N VAL A 318 7.42 -17.05 -1.71
CA VAL A 318 6.06 -17.50 -1.37
C VAL A 318 5.44 -16.50 -0.39
N ASN A 319 4.18 -16.13 -0.61
CA ASN A 319 3.42 -15.34 0.35
C ASN A 319 2.99 -16.22 1.53
N MET A 320 3.52 -15.92 2.72
CA MET A 320 3.21 -16.63 3.96
C MET A 320 2.20 -15.89 4.84
N SER A 321 1.79 -14.65 4.46
CA SER A 321 0.75 -13.92 5.18
C SER A 321 -0.65 -14.46 4.90
N SER A 322 -1.63 -14.08 5.70
CA SER A 322 -3.04 -14.40 5.47
C SER A 322 -3.66 -13.57 4.33
N ASP A 323 -2.97 -12.51 3.88
CA ASP A 323 -3.53 -11.50 3.01
C ASP A 323 -2.98 -11.61 1.59
N THR A 324 -3.72 -11.05 0.63
CA THR A 324 -3.21 -10.82 -0.71
C THR A 324 -2.33 -9.57 -0.70
N VAL A 325 -1.08 -9.70 -1.12
CA VAL A 325 -0.08 -8.62 -1.09
C VAL A 325 0.28 -8.21 -2.50
N ASP A 326 0.24 -6.89 -2.78
CA ASP A 326 0.76 -6.32 -4.02
C ASP A 326 2.27 -6.08 -3.90
N LEU A 327 3.05 -6.62 -4.85
CA LEU A 327 4.50 -6.47 -4.89
C LEU A 327 4.99 -5.12 -5.43
N ASN A 328 4.11 -4.17 -5.66
CA ASN A 328 4.51 -2.83 -6.10
C ASN A 328 5.53 -2.21 -5.13
N ASN A 329 6.67 -1.76 -5.66
CA ASN A 329 7.80 -1.19 -4.91
C ASN A 329 8.51 -2.15 -3.92
N TRP A 330 8.17 -3.44 -3.90
CA TRP A 330 9.01 -4.43 -3.21
C TRP A 330 10.34 -4.59 -3.94
N ARG A 331 11.38 -4.97 -3.23
CA ARG A 331 12.72 -5.09 -3.79
C ARG A 331 13.40 -6.38 -3.39
N ILE A 332 14.18 -6.94 -4.34
CA ILE A 332 15.13 -8.02 -4.08
C ILE A 332 16.55 -7.49 -4.32
N THR A 333 17.48 -7.79 -3.42
CA THR A 333 18.88 -7.35 -3.52
C THR A 333 19.85 -8.48 -3.16
N ASP A 334 21.10 -8.31 -3.56
CA ASP A 334 22.23 -9.10 -3.08
C ASP A 334 23.00 -8.38 -1.96
N SER A 335 24.20 -8.85 -1.66
CA SER A 335 25.10 -8.25 -0.66
C SER A 335 25.59 -6.83 -1.03
N ASN A 336 25.47 -6.41 -2.28
CA ASN A 336 25.96 -5.10 -2.75
C ASN A 336 24.93 -3.98 -2.66
N GLU A 337 23.70 -4.26 -2.24
CA GLU A 337 22.60 -3.28 -2.15
C GLU A 337 22.38 -2.47 -3.45
N GLY A 338 22.82 -3.00 -4.58
CA GLY A 338 22.55 -2.43 -5.90
C GLY A 338 21.05 -2.41 -6.13
N LEU A 339 20.51 -1.22 -6.28
CA LEU A 339 19.08 -0.95 -6.28
C LEU A 339 18.44 -1.48 -7.57
N ASN A 340 17.47 -2.36 -7.45
CA ASN A 340 16.42 -2.46 -8.44
C ASN A 340 15.31 -1.44 -8.08
N ASP A 341 14.62 -0.91 -9.08
CA ASP A 341 13.59 0.12 -8.92
C ASP A 341 12.25 -0.45 -8.45
N GLY A 342 12.22 -1.71 -8.01
CA GLY A 342 11.04 -2.41 -7.53
C GLY A 342 10.59 -3.55 -8.43
N LEU A 343 9.71 -4.41 -7.89
CA LEU A 343 9.22 -5.63 -8.54
C LEU A 343 8.00 -5.40 -9.43
N GLY A 344 7.42 -4.22 -9.48
CA GLY A 344 6.18 -3.96 -10.23
C GLY A 344 4.92 -4.51 -9.55
N SER A 345 3.76 -4.03 -10.00
CA SER A 345 2.47 -4.36 -9.38
C SER A 345 1.98 -5.72 -9.84
N VAL A 346 1.88 -6.64 -8.90
CA VAL A 346 1.23 -7.94 -9.04
C VAL A 346 0.74 -8.39 -7.66
N SER A 347 -0.51 -8.85 -7.58
CA SER A 347 -1.11 -9.31 -6.34
C SER A 347 -0.88 -10.81 -6.15
N ILE A 348 -0.34 -11.20 -4.99
CA ILE A 348 -0.01 -12.57 -4.63
C ILE A 348 -0.86 -12.98 -3.42
N ALA A 349 -1.70 -13.98 -3.59
CA ALA A 349 -2.52 -14.49 -2.50
C ALA A 349 -1.71 -15.38 -1.53
N MET A 350 -2.28 -15.69 -0.36
CA MET A 350 -1.69 -16.62 0.61
C MET A 350 -1.28 -17.94 -0.03
N GLY A 351 -0.04 -18.36 0.18
CA GLY A 351 0.52 -19.62 -0.31
C GLY A 351 0.90 -19.64 -1.79
N GLU A 352 0.66 -18.55 -2.53
CA GLU A 352 1.07 -18.44 -3.93
C GLU A 352 2.55 -18.10 -4.08
N TYR A 353 3.12 -18.58 -5.17
CA TYR A 353 4.50 -18.38 -5.57
C TYR A 353 4.63 -17.21 -6.53
N VAL A 354 5.81 -16.59 -6.54
CA VAL A 354 6.22 -15.64 -7.59
C VAL A 354 7.68 -15.89 -7.93
N VAL A 355 7.96 -15.96 -9.22
CA VAL A 355 9.32 -16.13 -9.76
C VAL A 355 9.88 -14.78 -10.17
N ILE A 356 11.03 -14.43 -9.63
CA ILE A 356 11.77 -13.21 -9.94
C ILE A 356 13.06 -13.63 -10.63
N ALA A 357 13.30 -13.19 -11.86
CA ALA A 357 14.40 -13.67 -12.69
C ALA A 357 15.15 -12.55 -13.40
N ALA A 358 16.39 -12.86 -13.83
CA ALA A 358 17.25 -11.92 -14.51
C ALA A 358 16.75 -11.51 -15.90
N ASP A 359 16.01 -12.38 -16.59
CA ASP A 359 15.40 -12.13 -17.89
C ASP A 359 14.15 -13.01 -18.12
N SER A 360 13.50 -12.87 -19.26
CA SER A 360 12.25 -13.56 -19.59
C SER A 360 12.41 -14.94 -20.24
N THR A 361 13.62 -15.50 -20.31
CA THR A 361 13.85 -16.77 -21.05
C THR A 361 13.19 -17.98 -20.40
N LEU A 362 12.91 -17.92 -19.10
CA LEU A 362 12.29 -19.00 -18.32
C LEU A 362 10.76 -18.92 -18.26
N VAL A 363 10.14 -17.85 -18.76
CA VAL A 363 8.69 -17.57 -18.59
C VAL A 363 7.79 -18.71 -19.10
N ASP A 364 8.17 -19.37 -20.20
CA ASP A 364 7.39 -20.48 -20.78
C ASP A 364 7.49 -21.77 -19.94
N SER A 365 8.40 -21.85 -18.98
CA SER A 365 8.58 -22.98 -18.08
C SER A 365 7.81 -22.81 -16.74
N VAL A 366 7.29 -21.62 -16.48
CA VAL A 366 6.50 -21.33 -15.28
C VAL A 366 5.07 -21.82 -15.48
N PRO A 367 4.46 -22.50 -14.50
CA PRO A 367 3.07 -22.93 -14.58
C PRO A 367 2.11 -21.76 -14.83
N ASN A 368 1.03 -22.02 -15.60
CA ASN A 368 0.02 -21.01 -15.87
C ASN A 368 -0.58 -20.46 -14.57
N GLY A 369 -0.59 -19.13 -14.44
CA GLY A 369 -1.14 -18.43 -13.28
C GLY A 369 -0.09 -18.04 -12.22
N VAL A 370 1.13 -18.58 -12.29
CA VAL A 370 2.23 -18.14 -11.41
C VAL A 370 2.86 -16.88 -12.01
N PRO A 371 2.94 -15.78 -11.26
CA PRO A 371 3.58 -14.55 -11.71
C PRO A 371 5.08 -14.73 -11.96
N TYR A 372 5.55 -14.14 -13.05
CA TYR A 372 6.95 -14.08 -13.41
C TYR A 372 7.38 -12.63 -13.59
N LEU A 373 8.36 -12.19 -12.82
CA LEU A 373 8.80 -10.80 -12.77
C LEU A 373 10.26 -10.68 -13.18
N THR A 374 10.56 -9.62 -13.93
CA THR A 374 11.93 -9.16 -14.18
C THR A 374 12.02 -7.74 -13.60
N PRO A 375 12.84 -7.49 -12.57
CA PRO A 375 12.90 -6.18 -11.92
C PRO A 375 13.37 -5.09 -12.89
N ASP A 376 12.73 -3.91 -12.86
CA ASP A 376 13.03 -2.78 -13.76
C ASP A 376 14.48 -2.28 -13.63
N GLY A 377 15.04 -2.23 -12.42
CA GLY A 377 16.43 -1.87 -12.15
C GLY A 377 17.45 -2.98 -12.38
N GLY A 378 17.01 -4.13 -12.89
CA GLY A 378 17.81 -5.33 -13.09
C GLY A 378 17.76 -6.30 -11.90
N PHE A 379 18.01 -7.56 -12.19
CA PHE A 379 18.10 -8.62 -11.18
C PHE A 379 19.49 -8.58 -10.51
N PRO A 380 19.58 -8.76 -9.16
CA PRO A 380 20.88 -8.86 -8.50
C PRO A 380 21.66 -10.09 -8.98
N THR A 381 22.95 -9.93 -9.24
CA THR A 381 23.78 -11.05 -9.71
C THR A 381 24.12 -11.97 -8.56
N LEU A 382 23.70 -13.21 -8.63
CA LEU A 382 23.95 -14.22 -7.59
C LEU A 382 25.35 -14.86 -7.81
N ASN A 383 26.28 -14.64 -6.88
CA ASN A 383 27.63 -15.19 -7.00
C ASN A 383 27.68 -16.69 -6.77
N ASN A 384 28.25 -17.48 -7.71
CA ASN A 384 28.34 -18.94 -7.60
C ASN A 384 29.13 -19.46 -6.39
N SER A 385 30.02 -18.63 -5.83
CA SER A 385 30.82 -18.99 -4.65
C SER A 385 30.12 -18.74 -3.31
N GLY A 386 29.05 -17.95 -3.34
CA GLY A 386 28.27 -17.53 -2.19
C GLY A 386 27.89 -16.06 -2.27
N ASP A 387 26.72 -15.74 -1.77
CA ASP A 387 26.15 -14.41 -1.73
C ASP A 387 25.05 -14.32 -0.66
N GLU A 388 24.44 -13.15 -0.57
CA GLU A 388 23.26 -12.90 0.24
C GLU A 388 22.08 -12.53 -0.68
N ILE A 389 20.89 -13.02 -0.36
CA ILE A 389 19.65 -12.65 -1.02
C ILE A 389 18.76 -12.01 0.04
N ARG A 390 18.24 -10.81 -0.23
CA ARG A 390 17.38 -10.06 0.69
C ARG A 390 16.11 -9.60 -0.01
N ILE A 391 15.00 -9.63 0.70
CA ILE A 391 13.70 -9.12 0.27
C ILE A 391 13.33 -7.95 1.18
N PHE A 392 12.97 -6.81 0.59
CA PHE A 392 12.50 -5.63 1.31
C PHE A 392 11.10 -5.25 0.88
N ASP A 393 10.30 -4.81 1.85
CA ASP A 393 9.00 -4.17 1.58
C ASP A 393 9.16 -2.77 0.98
N PRO A 394 8.06 -2.09 0.55
CA PRO A 394 8.10 -0.73 0.01
C PRO A 394 8.67 0.32 0.98
N PHE A 395 8.70 0.03 2.28
CA PHE A 395 9.16 0.93 3.35
C PHE A 395 10.60 0.66 3.80
N ASN A 396 11.35 -0.17 3.04
CA ASN A 396 12.71 -0.62 3.35
C ASN A 396 12.81 -1.51 4.60
N THR A 397 11.75 -2.21 4.98
CA THR A 397 11.79 -3.23 6.01
C THR A 397 12.32 -4.53 5.43
N LEU A 398 13.32 -5.13 6.07
CA LEU A 398 13.80 -6.47 5.68
C LEU A 398 12.71 -7.50 6.01
N ILE A 399 12.27 -8.23 4.99
CA ILE A 399 11.18 -9.21 5.10
C ILE A 399 11.71 -10.65 5.20
N ASP A 400 12.68 -11.00 4.40
CA ASP A 400 13.42 -12.28 4.51
C ASP A 400 14.81 -12.13 3.89
N SER A 401 15.74 -12.97 4.32
CA SER A 401 17.07 -13.03 3.73
C SER A 401 17.71 -14.40 3.94
N LEU A 402 18.69 -14.71 3.13
CA LEU A 402 19.58 -15.84 3.34
C LEU A 402 20.99 -15.50 2.88
N PHE A 403 21.97 -16.11 3.52
CA PHE A 403 23.37 -16.12 3.07
C PHE A 403 23.74 -17.53 2.67
N TYR A 404 24.07 -17.77 1.41
CA TYR A 404 24.47 -19.06 0.89
C TYR A 404 25.96 -19.11 0.53
N SER A 405 26.53 -20.31 0.46
CA SER A 405 27.89 -20.54 -0.02
C SER A 405 27.96 -21.78 -0.92
N SER A 406 29.08 -21.93 -1.63
CA SER A 406 29.31 -23.10 -2.48
C SER A 406 29.24 -24.45 -1.72
N THR A 407 29.35 -24.43 -0.36
CA THR A 407 29.22 -25.63 0.47
C THR A 407 27.79 -26.16 0.59
N TRP A 408 26.79 -25.39 0.14
CA TRP A 408 25.37 -25.81 0.16
C TRP A 408 25.01 -26.81 -0.95
N GLY A 409 25.99 -27.24 -1.75
CA GLY A 409 25.77 -28.21 -2.82
C GLY A 409 25.34 -27.56 -4.15
N ILE A 410 25.75 -26.31 -4.40
CA ILE A 410 25.48 -25.62 -5.65
C ILE A 410 26.04 -26.44 -6.83
N ASN A 411 25.17 -26.76 -7.78
CA ASN A 411 25.51 -27.46 -9.01
C ASN A 411 24.97 -26.68 -10.21
N GLN A 412 25.70 -26.69 -11.31
CA GLN A 412 25.28 -25.99 -12.52
C GLN A 412 23.92 -26.52 -13.04
N GLY A 413 22.94 -25.62 -13.20
CA GLY A 413 21.61 -25.96 -13.71
C GLY A 413 20.68 -26.57 -12.68
N ILE A 414 21.09 -26.65 -11.40
CA ILE A 414 20.29 -27.18 -10.30
C ILE A 414 20.04 -26.04 -9.30
N SER A 415 18.78 -25.78 -8.98
CA SER A 415 18.39 -24.83 -7.94
C SER A 415 18.69 -25.38 -6.54
N LEU A 416 18.69 -24.48 -5.58
CA LEU A 416 18.58 -24.81 -4.16
C LEU A 416 17.14 -24.59 -3.72
N GLU A 417 16.54 -25.61 -3.15
CA GLU A 417 15.16 -25.67 -2.70
C GLU A 417 15.09 -25.82 -1.18
N LYS A 418 14.05 -25.25 -0.60
CA LYS A 418 13.78 -25.29 0.83
C LYS A 418 13.01 -26.56 1.21
N TYR A 419 13.44 -27.28 2.26
CA TYR A 419 12.70 -28.45 2.76
C TYR A 419 11.36 -28.07 3.39
N TYR A 420 11.37 -27.03 4.25
CA TYR A 420 10.21 -26.57 5.00
C TYR A 420 10.08 -25.06 4.84
N THR A 421 9.05 -24.63 4.13
CA THR A 421 8.80 -23.21 3.84
C THR A 421 8.63 -22.38 5.12
N ASN A 422 8.06 -22.99 6.17
CA ASN A 422 7.85 -22.35 7.47
C ASN A 422 9.13 -22.17 8.30
N ASP A 423 10.23 -22.83 7.96
CA ASP A 423 11.48 -22.68 8.69
C ASP A 423 12.30 -21.48 8.20
N SER A 424 13.23 -21.03 9.02
CA SER A 424 14.07 -19.87 8.70
C SER A 424 14.90 -20.10 7.44
N SER A 425 14.96 -19.09 6.59
CA SER A 425 15.79 -19.09 5.37
C SER A 425 17.30 -19.08 5.68
N HIS A 426 17.71 -18.66 6.89
CA HIS A 426 19.11 -18.67 7.33
C HIS A 426 19.65 -20.04 7.73
N ILE A 427 18.79 -21.04 7.88
CA ILE A 427 19.21 -22.38 8.31
C ILE A 427 19.68 -23.17 7.08
N GLN A 428 21.00 -23.42 6.97
CA GLN A 428 21.58 -24.16 5.85
C GLN A 428 20.95 -25.54 5.68
N GLU A 429 20.68 -26.24 6.77
CA GLU A 429 20.11 -27.59 6.80
C GLU A 429 18.68 -27.65 6.24
N ASN A 430 18.02 -26.49 6.09
CA ASN A 430 16.71 -26.39 5.45
C ASN A 430 16.79 -26.24 3.94
N TRP A 431 17.97 -26.32 3.33
CA TRP A 431 18.17 -26.17 1.89
C TRP A 431 18.90 -27.35 1.30
N ALA A 432 18.47 -27.79 0.11
CA ALA A 432 19.14 -28.84 -0.65
C ALA A 432 19.05 -28.56 -2.15
N PRO A 433 19.97 -29.14 -2.95
CA PRO A 433 19.83 -29.15 -4.39
C PRO A 433 18.55 -29.87 -4.82
N SER A 434 17.82 -29.26 -5.78
CA SER A 434 16.61 -29.85 -6.36
C SER A 434 16.82 -31.29 -6.80
N THR A 435 15.86 -32.14 -6.49
CA THR A 435 15.82 -33.52 -6.97
C THR A 435 14.96 -33.70 -8.22
N SER A 436 14.36 -32.59 -8.71
CA SER A 436 13.57 -32.56 -9.94
C SER A 436 14.42 -32.90 -11.17
N LEU A 437 13.83 -33.60 -12.14
CA LEU A 437 14.49 -33.91 -13.42
C LEU A 437 14.78 -32.67 -14.27
N SER A 438 14.02 -31.58 -14.09
CA SER A 438 14.26 -30.29 -14.71
C SER A 438 15.40 -29.52 -14.06
N GLY A 439 15.81 -29.89 -12.86
CA GLY A 439 16.78 -29.17 -12.03
C GLY A 439 16.19 -28.07 -11.15
N PHE A 440 14.88 -27.83 -11.23
CA PHE A 440 14.15 -26.81 -10.44
C PHE A 440 12.65 -27.15 -10.41
N THR A 441 11.88 -26.47 -9.52
CA THR A 441 10.43 -26.68 -9.32
C THR A 441 9.63 -25.37 -9.29
N ILE A 442 10.07 -24.34 -10.00
CA ILE A 442 9.44 -23.00 -10.01
C ILE A 442 7.91 -23.05 -10.16
N GLY A 443 7.21 -22.31 -9.29
CA GLY A 443 5.76 -22.22 -9.27
C GLY A 443 5.04 -23.47 -8.80
N ALA A 444 5.77 -24.40 -8.17
CA ALA A 444 5.26 -25.67 -7.66
C ALA A 444 5.90 -26.02 -6.31
N PRO A 445 5.37 -26.98 -5.55
CA PRO A 445 6.04 -27.47 -4.34
C PRO A 445 7.44 -27.98 -4.64
N ASN A 446 8.40 -27.64 -3.78
CA ASN A 446 9.80 -28.06 -3.91
C ASN A 446 9.95 -29.59 -3.94
N ALA A 447 10.79 -30.11 -4.84
CA ALA A 447 11.03 -31.56 -4.97
C ALA A 447 11.73 -32.14 -3.75
N VAL A 448 12.40 -31.33 -2.93
CA VAL A 448 13.04 -31.75 -1.68
C VAL A 448 12.10 -31.72 -0.48
N THR A 449 10.91 -31.13 -0.61
CA THR A 449 9.94 -31.09 0.49
C THR A 449 9.55 -32.50 0.88
N PRO A 450 9.77 -32.91 2.13
CA PRO A 450 9.35 -34.23 2.57
C PRO A 450 7.84 -34.39 2.44
N ALA A 451 7.43 -35.53 1.86
CA ALA A 451 6.02 -35.90 1.79
C ALA A 451 5.37 -35.85 3.18
N ILE A 452 4.12 -35.44 3.26
CA ILE A 452 3.36 -35.47 4.51
C ILE A 452 3.04 -36.90 4.87
N ILE A 453 2.53 -37.66 3.93
CA ILE A 453 2.24 -39.09 4.07
C ILE A 453 3.05 -39.83 3.00
N ASN A 454 3.96 -40.68 3.42
CA ASN A 454 4.70 -41.57 2.54
C ASN A 454 5.07 -42.84 3.28
N GLY A 455 4.55 -43.98 2.82
CA GLY A 455 4.93 -45.30 3.24
C GLY A 455 5.83 -45.93 2.19
N THR A 456 7.07 -46.25 2.52
CA THR A 456 8.04 -46.86 1.60
C THR A 456 8.17 -48.37 1.82
N LEU A 457 7.95 -49.19 0.79
CA LEU A 457 8.14 -50.61 0.82
C LEU A 457 9.62 -50.95 0.60
N LEU A 458 10.29 -51.54 1.63
CA LEU A 458 11.70 -51.89 1.55
C LEU A 458 11.87 -53.31 0.95
N SER A 459 11.63 -53.46 -0.36
CA SER A 459 11.59 -54.74 -1.07
C SER A 459 12.89 -55.57 -0.97
N GLY A 460 14.05 -54.90 -0.78
CA GLY A 460 15.35 -55.60 -0.61
C GLY A 460 15.56 -56.28 0.76
N ASN A 461 14.66 -56.08 1.72
CA ASN A 461 14.80 -56.55 3.11
C ASN A 461 13.63 -57.41 3.57
N ILE A 462 13.05 -58.22 2.67
CA ILE A 462 11.96 -59.13 2.97
C ILE A 462 12.51 -60.43 3.57
N TYR A 463 11.84 -60.95 4.57
CA TYR A 463 12.22 -62.18 5.28
C TYR A 463 11.11 -63.19 5.22
N TYR A 464 11.52 -64.53 5.23
CA TYR A 464 10.58 -65.63 5.26
C TYR A 464 10.82 -66.52 6.49
N SER A 465 9.73 -67.01 7.06
CA SER A 465 9.77 -67.94 8.15
C SER A 465 8.91 -69.21 7.80
N PRO A 466 9.50 -70.41 7.68
CA PRO A 466 10.93 -70.75 7.76
C PRO A 466 11.76 -70.05 6.64
N SER A 467 13.04 -69.82 6.87
CA SER A 467 13.90 -69.10 5.88
C SER A 467 14.14 -69.93 4.59
N ILE A 468 14.01 -71.22 4.65
CA ILE A 468 14.04 -72.13 3.51
C ILE A 468 12.91 -73.18 3.70
N PRO A 469 11.67 -72.86 3.34
CA PRO A 469 10.49 -73.65 3.56
C PRO A 469 10.52 -74.98 2.70
N ALA A 470 9.85 -75.98 3.18
CA ALA A 470 9.46 -77.17 2.39
C ALA A 470 8.06 -76.91 1.75
N GLU A 471 7.66 -77.74 0.77
CA GLU A 471 6.34 -77.66 0.12
C GLU A 471 5.15 -77.78 1.09
N THR A 472 5.36 -78.36 2.27
CA THR A 472 4.31 -78.53 3.30
C THR A 472 4.32 -77.49 4.38
N ASP A 473 5.31 -76.57 4.35
CA ASP A 473 5.46 -75.58 5.39
C ASP A 473 4.58 -74.36 5.07
N GLU A 474 3.80 -73.91 6.05
CA GLU A 474 3.15 -72.62 6.03
C GLU A 474 4.23 -71.54 6.11
N VAL A 475 4.22 -70.58 5.14
CA VAL A 475 5.22 -69.54 5.05
C VAL A 475 4.64 -68.21 5.57
N ILE A 476 5.38 -67.60 6.47
CA ILE A 476 5.16 -66.24 6.88
C ILE A 476 6.17 -65.34 6.15
N MET A 477 5.68 -64.30 5.47
CA MET A 477 6.47 -63.29 4.84
C MET A 477 6.47 -62.06 5.75
N SER A 478 7.63 -61.57 6.14
CA SER A 478 7.80 -60.34 6.94
C SER A 478 8.29 -59.23 6.04
N VAL A 479 7.45 -58.21 5.85
CA VAL A 479 7.67 -57.08 4.93
C VAL A 479 7.96 -55.81 5.74
N PRO A 480 9.15 -55.22 5.61
CA PRO A 480 9.48 -54.00 6.28
C PRO A 480 8.92 -52.79 5.49
N ILE A 481 8.18 -51.92 6.18
CA ILE A 481 7.61 -50.68 5.67
C ILE A 481 8.18 -49.52 6.48
N LEU A 482 8.87 -48.60 5.82
CA LEU A 482 9.39 -47.38 6.40
C LEU A 482 8.36 -46.26 6.28
N ASN A 483 8.12 -45.50 7.34
CA ASN A 483 7.47 -44.21 7.24
C ASN A 483 8.52 -43.16 6.89
N SER A 484 8.58 -42.76 5.63
CA SER A 484 9.45 -41.71 5.11
C SER A 484 8.73 -40.34 5.01
N GLY A 485 7.46 -40.27 5.41
CA GLY A 485 6.69 -39.04 5.52
C GLY A 485 6.89 -38.29 6.85
N THR A 486 6.24 -37.13 6.98
CA THR A 486 6.27 -36.30 8.19
C THR A 486 5.04 -36.48 9.10
N SER A 487 4.12 -37.38 8.72
CA SER A 487 2.91 -37.70 9.48
C SER A 487 2.80 -39.22 9.71
N ILE A 488 2.09 -39.62 10.77
CA ILE A 488 1.75 -41.01 11.05
C ILE A 488 0.72 -41.47 10.01
N PHE A 489 0.91 -42.66 9.46
CA PHE A 489 -0.05 -43.28 8.55
C PHE A 489 -0.53 -44.64 9.03
N SER A 490 -1.65 -45.08 8.46
CA SER A 490 -2.12 -46.47 8.47
C SER A 490 -2.28 -46.97 7.04
N GLY A 491 -2.18 -48.26 6.83
CA GLY A 491 -2.22 -48.79 5.47
C GLY A 491 -2.37 -50.29 5.44
N MET A 492 -2.05 -50.90 4.29
CA MET A 492 -2.17 -52.32 4.05
C MET A 492 -1.07 -52.78 3.08
N VAL A 493 -0.46 -53.92 3.37
CA VAL A 493 0.42 -54.63 2.44
C VAL A 493 -0.35 -55.77 1.81
N GLN A 494 -0.36 -55.84 0.49
CA GLN A 494 -0.91 -56.93 -0.30
C GLN A 494 0.21 -57.75 -0.93
N VAL A 495 0.08 -59.07 -0.89
CA VAL A 495 0.99 -60.00 -1.55
C VAL A 495 0.23 -60.78 -2.63
N SER A 496 0.81 -60.84 -3.83
CA SER A 496 0.25 -61.56 -4.96
C SER A 496 1.26 -62.59 -5.51
N PHE A 497 0.74 -63.69 -6.02
CA PHE A 497 1.49 -64.75 -6.73
C PHE A 497 0.83 -64.99 -8.07
N ASN A 498 1.58 -64.98 -9.16
CA ASN A 498 1.06 -65.12 -10.51
C ASN A 498 -0.07 -64.10 -10.83
N ASN A 499 0.07 -62.86 -10.38
CA ASN A 499 -0.92 -61.77 -10.50
C ASN A 499 -2.26 -62.02 -9.79
N VAL A 500 -2.30 -62.96 -8.85
CA VAL A 500 -3.47 -63.20 -8.00
C VAL A 500 -3.10 -62.85 -6.56
N MET A 501 -3.87 -61.95 -5.95
CA MET A 501 -3.67 -61.63 -4.53
C MET A 501 -3.91 -62.86 -3.68
N ILE A 502 -2.94 -63.28 -2.88
CA ILE A 502 -2.99 -64.45 -2.01
C ILE A 502 -3.32 -64.09 -0.57
N ASN A 503 -2.81 -62.95 -0.08
CA ASN A 503 -3.15 -62.45 1.26
C ASN A 503 -2.77 -60.96 1.40
N GLN A 504 -3.21 -60.35 2.51
CA GLN A 504 -2.92 -58.98 2.89
C GLN A 504 -2.85 -58.83 4.41
N ALA A 505 -2.13 -57.79 4.88
CA ALA A 505 -2.09 -57.44 6.30
C ALA A 505 -2.11 -55.95 6.51
N ALA A 506 -2.75 -55.50 7.59
CA ALA A 506 -2.90 -54.11 7.93
C ALA A 506 -1.66 -53.56 8.65
N ILE A 507 -1.36 -52.30 8.38
CA ILE A 507 -0.43 -51.44 9.13
C ILE A 507 -1.28 -50.54 10.01
N ASN A 508 -1.29 -50.75 11.32
CA ASN A 508 -2.15 -50.00 12.24
C ASN A 508 -1.58 -48.62 12.59
N SER A 509 -0.26 -48.48 12.58
CA SER A 509 0.42 -47.21 12.82
C SER A 509 1.85 -47.30 12.30
N GLY A 510 2.19 -46.45 11.34
CA GLY A 510 3.57 -46.18 10.93
C GLY A 510 4.00 -44.85 11.56
N ASN A 511 4.78 -44.90 12.66
CA ASN A 511 5.32 -43.65 13.24
C ASN A 511 6.39 -43.05 12.33
N ILE A 512 6.55 -41.77 12.41
CA ILE A 512 7.51 -40.99 11.60
C ILE A 512 8.94 -41.56 11.80
N GLY A 513 9.61 -41.91 10.70
CA GLY A 513 10.97 -42.42 10.68
C GLY A 513 11.12 -43.87 11.15
N ASP A 514 10.06 -44.52 11.62
CA ASP A 514 10.10 -45.93 12.07
C ASP A 514 9.89 -46.88 10.89
N THR A 515 10.50 -48.11 11.00
CA THR A 515 10.21 -49.23 10.11
C THR A 515 9.29 -50.22 10.82
N VAL A 516 8.10 -50.41 10.28
CA VAL A 516 7.13 -51.41 10.75
C VAL A 516 7.34 -52.71 10.00
N LEU A 517 7.52 -53.80 10.72
CA LEU A 517 7.58 -55.15 10.14
C LEU A 517 6.17 -55.73 10.08
N VAL A 518 5.71 -56.06 8.88
CA VAL A 518 4.36 -56.60 8.63
C VAL A 518 4.46 -58.06 8.30
N ASP A 519 3.95 -58.93 9.19
CA ASP A 519 3.94 -60.38 9.01
C ASP A 519 2.67 -60.85 8.28
N ILE A 520 2.84 -61.57 7.17
CA ILE A 520 1.75 -62.02 6.31
C ILE A 520 1.90 -63.56 6.09
N SER A 521 0.90 -64.30 6.50
CA SER A 521 0.86 -65.76 6.15
C SER A 521 0.50 -65.88 4.66
N ILE A 522 1.38 -66.48 3.87
CA ILE A 522 1.19 -66.57 2.42
C ILE A 522 0.85 -68.03 1.96
N GLY A 523 0.81 -69.00 2.91
CA GLY A 523 0.42 -70.38 2.62
C GLY A 523 1.59 -71.26 2.21
N THR A 524 1.31 -72.29 1.48
CA THR A 524 2.29 -73.28 1.00
C THR A 524 2.54 -73.19 -0.50
N PHE A 525 3.76 -73.49 -0.94
CA PHE A 525 4.16 -73.35 -2.35
C PHE A 525 4.89 -74.57 -2.86
N ASN A 526 4.87 -74.75 -4.18
CA ASN A 526 5.66 -75.80 -4.82
C ASN A 526 7.16 -75.53 -4.70
N SER A 527 7.98 -76.54 -4.69
CA SER A 527 9.43 -76.37 -4.67
C SER A 527 9.95 -75.62 -5.90
N GLY A 528 11.03 -74.90 -5.68
CA GLY A 528 11.63 -73.98 -6.70
C GLY A 528 11.52 -72.55 -6.36
N PHE A 529 11.62 -71.71 -7.38
CA PHE A 529 11.54 -70.23 -7.26
C PHE A 529 10.10 -69.73 -7.51
N ASN A 530 9.55 -69.07 -6.56
CA ASN A 530 8.21 -68.52 -6.61
C ASN A 530 8.29 -66.97 -6.53
N GLU A 531 7.99 -66.26 -7.63
CA GLU A 531 7.99 -64.79 -7.67
C GLU A 531 6.75 -64.24 -6.97
N MET A 532 6.98 -63.37 -6.00
CA MET A 532 5.97 -62.65 -5.26
C MET A 532 5.97 -61.17 -5.71
N SER A 533 4.79 -60.60 -5.95
CA SER A 533 4.64 -59.17 -6.10
C SER A 533 3.92 -58.59 -4.87
N LEU A 534 4.43 -57.43 -4.43
CA LEU A 534 3.94 -56.71 -3.26
C LEU A 534 3.40 -55.36 -3.68
N SER A 535 2.35 -54.93 -3.00
CA SER A 535 1.80 -53.60 -3.13
C SER A 535 1.49 -53.05 -1.74
N LEU A 536 2.00 -51.88 -1.45
CA LEU A 536 1.66 -51.07 -0.28
C LEU A 536 0.53 -50.13 -0.65
N ILE A 537 -0.50 -50.06 0.18
CA ILE A 537 -1.66 -49.16 0.01
C ILE A 537 -1.72 -48.30 1.26
N VAL A 538 -1.45 -47.00 1.09
CA VAL A 538 -1.56 -45.97 2.12
C VAL A 538 -2.46 -44.87 1.55
N GLU A 539 -3.45 -44.42 2.31
CA GLU A 539 -4.34 -43.38 1.87
C GLU A 539 -3.60 -42.02 1.83
N ASN A 540 -3.73 -41.29 0.71
CA ASN A 540 -3.03 -40.04 0.44
C ASN A 540 -1.49 -40.13 0.46
N ASP A 541 -0.93 -41.28 0.06
CA ASP A 541 0.50 -41.42 -0.15
C ASP A 541 0.96 -40.50 -1.29
N GLU A 542 1.92 -39.64 -1.00
CA GLU A 542 2.39 -38.63 -1.95
C GLU A 542 3.49 -39.16 -2.89
N ASN A 543 4.00 -40.41 -2.64
CA ASN A 543 5.00 -41.06 -3.48
C ASN A 543 4.65 -42.52 -3.75
N GLU A 544 3.73 -42.79 -4.65
CA GLU A 544 3.30 -44.15 -5.00
C GLU A 544 4.39 -44.97 -5.73
N ASN A 545 5.52 -44.35 -6.13
CA ASN A 545 6.58 -45.08 -6.89
C ASN A 545 7.36 -46.08 -6.03
N ASP A 546 7.38 -45.94 -4.71
CA ASP A 546 8.06 -46.82 -3.76
C ASP A 546 7.10 -47.78 -3.05
N ASN A 547 5.85 -47.85 -3.52
CA ASN A 547 4.78 -48.69 -2.98
C ASN A 547 4.71 -50.09 -3.58
N THR A 548 5.59 -50.44 -4.50
CA THR A 548 5.58 -51.77 -5.15
C THR A 548 6.93 -52.47 -5.05
N GLY A 549 6.90 -53.78 -4.99
CA GLY A 549 8.12 -54.59 -4.93
C GLY A 549 7.95 -55.97 -5.50
N LEU A 550 9.06 -56.57 -5.87
CA LEU A 550 9.15 -57.98 -6.27
C LEU A 550 10.14 -58.69 -5.36
N ASP A 551 9.83 -59.94 -4.99
CA ASP A 551 10.75 -60.78 -4.28
C ASP A 551 10.57 -62.24 -4.68
N THR A 552 11.55 -63.10 -4.41
CA THR A 552 11.55 -64.49 -4.82
C THR A 552 11.62 -65.41 -3.63
N LEU A 553 10.52 -66.13 -3.33
CA LEU A 553 10.44 -67.16 -2.34
C LEU A 553 11.09 -68.46 -2.87
N LYS A 554 12.04 -68.97 -2.13
CA LYS A 554 12.74 -70.25 -2.46
C LYS A 554 12.22 -71.37 -1.61
N ILE A 555 11.57 -72.38 -2.23
CA ILE A 555 11.06 -73.60 -1.59
C ILE A 555 12.00 -74.76 -1.89
N ARG A 556 12.43 -75.38 -0.84
CA ARG A 556 13.35 -76.53 -0.99
C ARG A 556 12.66 -77.74 -1.63
N TYR A 557 13.39 -78.38 -2.47
CA TYR A 557 12.95 -79.67 -3.02
C TYR A 557 12.92 -80.75 -1.96
N PRO A 558 11.96 -81.74 -1.99
CA PRO A 558 11.95 -82.90 -1.12
C PRO A 558 13.21 -83.74 -1.31
N PHE A 559 13.62 -84.36 -0.21
CA PHE A 559 14.74 -85.28 -0.28
C PHE A 559 14.48 -86.40 -1.29
N GLY A 560 15.44 -86.68 -2.14
CA GLY A 560 15.33 -87.73 -3.17
C GLY A 560 14.70 -87.23 -4.48
N THR A 561 14.41 -85.90 -4.65
CA THR A 561 13.96 -85.31 -5.92
C THR A 561 14.97 -85.54 -7.04
N ILE A 562 16.25 -85.48 -6.71
CA ILE A 562 17.37 -85.86 -7.58
C ILE A 562 18.10 -87.00 -6.94
N LEU A 563 18.38 -88.07 -7.70
CA LEU A 563 19.18 -89.17 -7.30
C LEU A 563 20.45 -89.27 -8.14
N ILE A 564 21.55 -89.64 -7.51
CA ILE A 564 22.73 -89.99 -8.27
C ILE A 564 22.40 -91.34 -8.89
N ASN A 565 22.34 -91.39 -10.22
CA ASN A 565 21.99 -92.64 -10.98
C ASN A 565 23.25 -93.43 -11.33
N GLU A 566 24.27 -92.75 -11.77
CA GLU A 566 25.56 -93.35 -12.12
C GLU A 566 26.69 -92.36 -11.78
N PHE A 567 27.87 -92.90 -11.49
CA PHE A 567 29.09 -92.11 -11.36
C PHE A 567 30.32 -92.86 -11.87
N MET A 568 31.22 -92.16 -12.48
CA MET A 568 32.52 -92.64 -12.93
C MET A 568 33.62 -91.98 -12.11
N SER A 569 34.24 -92.72 -11.17
CA SER A 569 35.26 -92.12 -10.27
C SER A 569 36.71 -92.45 -10.71
N ALA A 570 36.90 -93.37 -11.67
CA ALA A 570 38.21 -93.73 -12.18
C ALA A 570 38.12 -94.01 -13.69
N PRO A 571 38.05 -92.97 -14.54
CA PRO A 571 38.00 -93.17 -15.98
C PRO A 571 39.34 -93.61 -16.55
N ASN A 572 39.34 -94.27 -17.72
CA ASN A 572 40.54 -94.55 -18.47
C ASN A 572 41.11 -93.19 -19.03
N ASN A 573 42.36 -93.25 -19.50
CA ASN A 573 43.11 -92.02 -19.86
C ASN A 573 42.40 -91.05 -20.87
N ASP A 574 41.40 -91.50 -21.62
CA ASP A 574 40.66 -90.73 -22.62
C ASP A 574 39.22 -90.40 -22.18
N GLN A 575 38.86 -90.74 -20.94
CA GLN A 575 37.53 -90.51 -20.37
C GLN A 575 37.59 -89.45 -19.23
N SER A 576 36.49 -88.77 -19.00
CA SER A 576 36.34 -87.82 -17.88
C SER A 576 35.53 -88.50 -16.72
N GLU A 577 35.81 -88.11 -15.49
CA GLU A 577 34.94 -88.35 -14.37
C GLU A 577 33.58 -87.71 -14.60
N PHE A 578 32.52 -88.35 -14.23
CA PHE A 578 31.17 -87.81 -14.28
C PHE A 578 30.31 -88.31 -13.16
N VAL A 579 29.23 -87.55 -12.88
CA VAL A 579 28.09 -87.96 -12.06
C VAL A 579 26.83 -87.76 -12.89
N GLU A 580 26.05 -88.80 -13.09
CA GLU A 580 24.76 -88.78 -13.71
C GLU A 580 23.69 -88.56 -12.65
N LEU A 581 22.81 -87.58 -12.89
CA LEU A 581 21.68 -87.27 -12.01
C LEU A 581 20.38 -87.70 -12.68
N PHE A 582 19.52 -88.38 -11.96
CA PHE A 582 18.15 -88.66 -12.39
C PHE A 582 17.15 -87.89 -11.56
N ALA A 583 16.28 -87.09 -12.22
CA ALA A 583 15.23 -86.28 -11.58
C ALA A 583 13.86 -86.97 -11.73
N PHE A 584 13.11 -87.09 -10.65
CA PHE A 584 11.75 -87.63 -10.66
C PHE A 584 10.66 -86.64 -11.06
N ARG A 585 10.98 -85.39 -11.18
CA ARG A 585 10.08 -84.32 -11.62
C ARG A 585 10.85 -83.27 -12.43
N ASN A 586 10.11 -82.41 -13.15
CA ASN A 586 10.74 -81.24 -13.80
C ASN A 586 11.42 -80.36 -12.78
N LEU A 587 12.66 -80.00 -13.05
CA LEU A 587 13.47 -79.12 -12.20
C LEU A 587 14.02 -77.98 -13.01
N ASP A 588 13.90 -76.79 -12.48
CA ASP A 588 14.65 -75.64 -12.96
C ASP A 588 16.04 -75.71 -12.29
N MET A 589 17.03 -76.21 -13.00
CA MET A 589 18.45 -76.18 -12.57
C MET A 589 19.07 -74.88 -13.15
N VAL A 590 19.10 -73.81 -12.37
CA VAL A 590 19.81 -72.59 -12.67
C VAL A 590 21.15 -72.54 -11.97
#